data_cc1ddcd76231be1e4657a32891cf5230
#
_entry.id   cc1ddcd76231be1e4657a32891cf5230
#
_cell.length_a   1.000
_cell.length_b   1.000
_cell.length_c   1.000
_cell.angle_alpha   90.00
_cell.angle_beta   90.00
_cell.angle_gamma   90.00
#
_symmetry.space_group_name_H-M   'P 1'
#
loop_
_entity.id
_entity.type
_entity.pdbx_description
1 polymer ?
#
loop_
_entity_poly.entity_id
_entity_poly.type
_entity_poly.pdbx_seq_one_letter_code
_entity_poly.pdbx_strand_id
1 'polypeptide(L)'
;MKIPLKYGLLITLGVIAWVLITRSLITNPQSIVHTLGGPIFFNVHQFAMIYLGLKALEHAKGDRPYFKEGLKTGVAISFVYALAGTIFFIAVLSIFGTKWLASEPGAANVPMSRIILGAFLGFFILSLLFGLVYSTVLSFFLAKRRSEEA
;
A
#
# COMPACT_ATOMS: atom_id res chain seq x y z
N MET A 1 -12.59 -11.59 -8.17
CA MET A 1 -12.13 -10.21 -8.45
C MET A 1 -12.59 -9.14 -7.43
N LYS A 2 -13.71 -9.31 -6.70
CA LYS A 2 -14.23 -8.26 -5.79
C LYS A 2 -13.33 -7.99 -4.57
N ILE A 3 -12.75 -9.03 -3.95
CA ILE A 3 -11.94 -8.89 -2.71
C ILE A 3 -10.67 -8.07 -2.94
N PRO A 4 -9.78 -8.40 -3.91
CA PRO A 4 -8.58 -7.61 -4.15
C PRO A 4 -8.86 -6.15 -4.48
N LEU A 5 -9.85 -5.89 -5.31
CA LEU A 5 -10.24 -4.52 -5.67
C LEU A 5 -10.72 -3.74 -4.45
N LYS A 6 -11.63 -4.32 -3.64
CA LYS A 6 -12.18 -3.67 -2.45
C LYS A 6 -11.07 -3.31 -1.46
N TYR A 7 -10.24 -4.27 -1.08
CA TYR A 7 -9.23 -4.04 -0.04
C TYR A 7 -8.04 -3.22 -0.55
N GLY A 8 -7.64 -3.37 -1.82
CA GLY A 8 -6.63 -2.52 -2.43
C GLY A 8 -7.06 -1.05 -2.49
N LEU A 9 -8.31 -0.76 -2.86
CA LEU A 9 -8.85 0.60 -2.82
C LEU A 9 -9.00 1.13 -1.38
N LEU A 10 -9.37 0.29 -0.41
CA LEU A 10 -9.41 0.71 1.00
C LEU A 10 -8.04 1.11 1.53
N ILE A 11 -6.97 0.39 1.15
CA ILE A 11 -5.60 0.81 1.48
C ILE A 11 -5.32 2.18 0.88
N THR A 12 -5.62 2.37 -0.40
CA THR A 12 -5.40 3.65 -1.09
C THR A 12 -6.17 4.80 -0.43
N LEU A 13 -7.44 4.58 -0.09
CA LEU A 13 -8.26 5.59 0.60
C LEU A 13 -7.70 5.95 1.97
N GLY A 14 -7.21 4.97 2.74
CA GLY A 14 -6.56 5.22 4.03
C GLY A 14 -5.29 6.06 3.88
N VAL A 15 -4.47 5.76 2.86
CA VAL A 15 -3.26 6.55 2.55
C VAL A 15 -3.62 7.97 2.13
N ILE A 16 -4.62 8.14 1.27
CA ILE A 16 -5.11 9.47 0.86
C ILE A 16 -5.59 10.26 2.07
N ALA A 17 -6.42 9.67 2.92
CA ALA A 17 -6.92 10.30 4.14
C ALA A 17 -5.78 10.72 5.06
N TRP A 18 -4.80 9.84 5.31
CA TRP A 18 -3.61 10.17 6.10
C TRP A 18 -2.85 11.36 5.54
N VAL A 19 -2.57 11.34 4.25
CA VAL A 19 -1.83 12.42 3.57
C VAL A 19 -2.59 13.75 3.68
N LEU A 20 -3.89 13.76 3.43
CA LEU A 20 -4.70 14.97 3.53
C LEU A 20 -4.79 15.50 4.97
N ILE A 21 -5.02 14.62 5.96
CA ILE A 21 -5.11 14.99 7.37
C ILE A 21 -3.77 15.56 7.86
N THR A 22 -2.67 14.86 7.62
CA THR A 22 -1.36 15.28 8.10
C THR A 22 -0.93 16.60 7.46
N ARG A 23 -1.21 16.80 6.18
CA ARG A 23 -0.92 18.05 5.48
C ARG A 23 -1.79 19.23 5.93
N SER A 24 -3.02 18.97 6.34
CA SER A 24 -3.93 20.02 6.83
C SER A 24 -3.63 20.43 8.27
N LEU A 25 -3.20 19.49 9.11
CA LEU A 25 -3.01 19.73 10.54
C LEU A 25 -1.56 20.05 10.92
N ILE A 26 -0.57 19.59 10.14
CA ILE A 26 0.83 19.69 10.47
C ILE A 26 1.53 20.60 9.47
N THR A 27 1.74 21.85 9.88
CA THR A 27 2.39 22.86 9.04
C THR A 27 3.91 22.70 8.93
N ASN A 28 4.54 21.99 9.91
CA ASN A 28 5.98 21.75 9.90
C ASN A 28 6.31 20.49 9.06
N PRO A 29 6.92 20.62 7.88
CA PRO A 29 7.25 19.48 7.01
C PRO A 29 8.35 18.58 7.59
N GLN A 30 9.15 19.06 8.55
CA GLN A 30 10.18 18.27 9.22
C GLN A 30 9.67 17.58 10.50
N SER A 31 8.37 17.60 10.75
CA SER A 31 7.82 16.92 11.92
C SER A 31 8.03 15.41 11.81
N ILE A 32 8.24 14.76 12.95
CA ILE A 32 8.39 13.30 13.06
C ILE A 32 7.18 12.54 12.48
N VAL A 33 6.01 13.17 12.48
CA VAL A 33 4.79 12.60 11.91
C VAL A 33 4.87 12.53 10.39
N HIS A 34 5.50 13.49 9.72
CA HIS A 34 5.72 13.43 8.28
C HIS A 34 6.83 12.45 7.91
N THR A 35 7.95 12.46 8.64
CA THR A 35 9.13 11.66 8.29
C THR A 35 8.99 10.18 8.63
N LEU A 36 8.41 9.85 9.78
CA LEU A 36 8.27 8.46 10.25
C LEU A 36 6.82 7.98 10.31
N GLY A 37 5.88 8.87 10.66
CA GLY A 37 4.47 8.49 10.83
C GLY A 37 3.84 7.98 9.53
N GLY A 38 4.15 8.59 8.39
CA GLY A 38 3.66 8.15 7.09
C GLY A 38 4.08 6.73 6.74
N PRO A 39 5.38 6.43 6.66
CA PRO A 39 5.87 5.08 6.39
C PRO A 39 5.35 4.03 7.36
N ILE A 40 5.29 4.32 8.66
CA ILE A 40 4.75 3.40 9.66
C ILE A 40 3.26 3.15 9.41
N PHE A 41 2.48 4.22 9.26
CA PHE A 41 1.04 4.10 9.01
C PHE A 41 0.76 3.30 7.73
N PHE A 42 1.45 3.59 6.62
CA PHE A 42 1.21 2.93 5.34
C PHE A 42 1.47 1.42 5.43
N ASN A 43 2.55 1.02 6.10
CA ASN A 43 2.90 -0.38 6.27
C ASN A 43 1.92 -1.12 7.18
N VAL A 44 1.57 -0.54 8.34
CA VAL A 44 0.61 -1.13 9.28
C VAL A 44 -0.77 -1.23 8.63
N HIS A 45 -1.20 -0.19 7.93
CA HIS A 45 -2.49 -0.16 7.24
C HIS A 45 -2.55 -1.19 6.10
N GLN A 46 -1.50 -1.28 5.28
CA GLN A 46 -1.41 -2.28 4.22
C GLN A 46 -1.45 -3.70 4.79
N PHE A 47 -0.68 -3.99 5.84
CA PHE A 47 -0.70 -5.28 6.52
C PHE A 47 -2.09 -5.64 7.04
N ALA A 48 -2.75 -4.72 7.76
CA ALA A 48 -4.08 -4.92 8.32
C ALA A 48 -5.13 -5.20 7.22
N MET A 49 -5.09 -4.45 6.11
CA MET A 49 -6.05 -4.61 5.03
C MET A 49 -5.82 -5.90 4.23
N ILE A 50 -4.58 -6.35 4.05
CA ILE A 50 -4.29 -7.66 3.46
C ILE A 50 -4.85 -8.76 4.38
N TYR A 51 -4.62 -8.67 5.69
CA TYR A 51 -5.19 -9.61 6.66
C TYR A 51 -6.71 -9.70 6.57
N LEU A 52 -7.40 -8.55 6.56
CA LEU A 52 -8.85 -8.49 6.43
C LEU A 52 -9.33 -9.03 5.07
N GLY A 53 -8.58 -8.78 4.01
CA GLY A 53 -8.87 -9.34 2.69
C GLY A 53 -8.77 -10.87 2.64
N LEU A 54 -7.78 -11.44 3.33
CA LEU A 54 -7.63 -12.89 3.45
C LEU A 54 -8.73 -13.50 4.33
N LYS A 55 -9.13 -12.82 5.39
CA LYS A 55 -10.29 -13.22 6.21
C LYS A 55 -11.61 -13.15 5.41
N ALA A 56 -11.78 -12.15 4.56
CA ALA A 56 -12.93 -12.08 3.67
C ALA A 56 -12.92 -13.22 2.63
N LEU A 57 -11.73 -13.66 2.17
CA LEU A 57 -11.60 -14.83 1.30
C LEU A 57 -12.01 -16.12 2.03
N GLU A 58 -11.56 -16.30 3.28
CA GLU A 58 -11.96 -17.42 4.14
C GLU A 58 -13.47 -17.48 4.29
N HIS A 59 -14.10 -16.36 4.64
CA HIS A 59 -15.55 -16.24 4.76
C HIS A 59 -16.30 -16.57 3.45
N ALA A 60 -15.79 -16.07 2.33
CA ALA A 60 -16.43 -16.30 1.04
C ALA A 60 -16.33 -17.74 0.55
N LYS A 61 -15.32 -18.49 1.01
CA LYS A 61 -15.12 -19.91 0.68
C LYS A 61 -15.81 -20.86 1.67
N GLY A 62 -16.14 -20.40 2.87
CA GLY A 62 -16.63 -21.23 3.95
C GLY A 62 -15.55 -22.13 4.58
N ASP A 63 -14.29 -22.05 4.15
CA ASP A 63 -13.14 -22.78 4.68
C ASP A 63 -11.85 -21.96 4.57
N ARG A 64 -10.82 -22.34 5.32
CA ARG A 64 -9.50 -21.69 5.25
C ARG A 64 -8.91 -21.81 3.84
N PRO A 65 -8.37 -20.73 3.28
CA PRO A 65 -7.73 -20.78 1.97
C PRO A 65 -6.43 -21.60 2.04
N TYR A 66 -6.08 -22.25 0.94
CA TYR A 66 -4.73 -22.79 0.78
C TYR A 66 -3.71 -21.66 0.68
N PHE A 67 -2.46 -21.93 1.05
CA PHE A 67 -1.36 -20.95 0.99
C PHE A 67 -1.31 -20.21 -0.36
N LYS A 68 -1.36 -20.95 -1.47
CA LYS A 68 -1.30 -20.37 -2.84
C LYS A 68 -2.45 -19.42 -3.13
N GLU A 69 -3.65 -19.71 -2.63
CA GLU A 69 -4.83 -18.86 -2.82
C GLU A 69 -4.73 -17.57 -2.00
N GLY A 70 -4.30 -17.70 -0.75
CA GLY A 70 -4.04 -16.56 0.12
C GLY A 70 -2.97 -15.65 -0.46
N LEU A 71 -1.83 -16.21 -0.87
CA LEU A 71 -0.74 -15.48 -1.50
C LEU A 71 -1.21 -14.73 -2.76
N LYS A 72 -1.91 -15.42 -3.66
CA LYS A 72 -2.45 -14.81 -4.88
C LYS A 72 -3.38 -13.64 -4.57
N THR A 73 -4.25 -13.81 -3.58
CA THR A 73 -5.22 -12.76 -3.19
C THR A 73 -4.51 -11.58 -2.55
N GLY A 74 -3.57 -11.81 -1.64
CA GLY A 74 -2.82 -10.76 -0.97
C GLY A 74 -1.94 -9.95 -1.93
N VAL A 75 -1.25 -10.63 -2.85
CA VAL A 75 -0.47 -9.97 -3.93
C VAL A 75 -1.38 -9.16 -4.84
N ALA A 76 -2.56 -9.67 -5.20
CA ALA A 76 -3.53 -8.94 -6.01
C ALA A 76 -4.07 -7.69 -5.28
N ILE A 77 -4.30 -7.75 -3.95
CA ILE A 77 -4.65 -6.57 -3.13
C ILE A 77 -3.54 -5.52 -3.21
N SER A 78 -2.30 -5.94 -3.04
CA SER A 78 -1.13 -5.05 -3.07
C SER A 78 -0.90 -4.45 -4.45
N PHE A 79 -1.16 -5.20 -5.51
CA PHE A 79 -1.08 -4.69 -6.89
C PHE A 79 -2.11 -3.58 -7.14
N VAL A 80 -3.37 -3.78 -6.71
CA VAL A 80 -4.42 -2.75 -6.82
C VAL A 80 -4.02 -1.50 -6.04
N TYR A 81 -3.52 -1.68 -4.81
CA TYR A 81 -3.03 -0.57 -3.99
C TYR A 81 -1.86 0.16 -4.63
N ALA A 82 -0.84 -0.57 -5.10
CA ALA A 82 0.33 0.02 -5.74
C ALA A 82 -0.07 0.85 -6.96
N LEU A 83 -0.97 0.32 -7.80
CA LEU A 83 -1.44 1.02 -8.99
C LEU A 83 -2.28 2.26 -8.63
N ALA A 84 -3.30 2.12 -7.79
CA ALA A 84 -4.18 3.21 -7.42
C ALA A 84 -3.45 4.30 -6.61
N GLY A 85 -2.58 3.92 -5.69
CA GLY A 85 -1.75 4.85 -4.93
C GLY A 85 -0.76 5.61 -5.82
N THR A 86 -0.14 4.94 -6.78
CA THR A 86 0.76 5.59 -7.74
C THR A 86 0.01 6.62 -8.59
N ILE A 87 -1.17 6.28 -9.11
CA ILE A 87 -2.01 7.22 -9.86
C ILE A 87 -2.34 8.44 -9.00
N PHE A 88 -2.71 8.22 -7.74
CA PHE A 88 -2.98 9.31 -6.80
C PHE A 88 -1.76 10.22 -6.61
N PHE A 89 -0.57 9.67 -6.35
CA PHE A 89 0.65 10.47 -6.16
C PHE A 89 1.04 11.23 -7.42
N ILE A 90 0.92 10.62 -8.61
CA ILE A 90 1.17 11.32 -9.88
C ILE A 90 0.19 12.48 -10.06
N ALA A 91 -1.10 12.27 -9.79
CA ALA A 91 -2.11 13.31 -9.88
C ALA A 91 -1.80 14.48 -8.93
N VAL A 92 -1.44 14.18 -7.68
CA VAL A 92 -1.04 15.20 -6.70
C VAL A 92 0.18 15.99 -7.16
N LEU A 93 1.24 15.31 -7.63
CA LEU A 93 2.45 15.97 -8.13
C LEU A 93 2.15 16.82 -9.38
N SER A 94 1.25 16.37 -10.23
CA SER A 94 0.86 17.12 -11.45
C SER A 94 0.07 18.39 -11.13
N ILE A 95 -0.76 18.35 -10.07
CA ILE A 95 -1.62 19.50 -9.68
C ILE A 95 -0.83 20.50 -8.82
N PHE A 96 -0.10 20.03 -7.83
CA PHE A 96 0.57 20.88 -6.84
C PHE A 96 2.05 21.15 -7.17
N GLY A 97 2.60 20.46 -8.16
CA GLY A 97 4.00 20.59 -8.59
C GLY A 97 5.00 20.21 -7.52
N THR A 98 6.25 20.67 -7.70
CA THR A 98 7.36 20.40 -6.79
C THR A 98 7.22 21.06 -5.42
N LYS A 99 6.28 22.00 -5.26
CA LYS A 99 5.97 22.60 -3.94
C LYS A 99 5.57 21.54 -2.91
N TRP A 100 5.03 20.42 -3.36
CA TRP A 100 4.67 19.29 -2.52
C TRP A 100 5.90 18.52 -1.99
N LEU A 101 7.02 18.61 -2.72
CA LEU A 101 8.30 18.00 -2.40
C LEU A 101 9.30 19.02 -1.86
N ALA A 102 8.89 20.26 -1.59
CA ALA A 102 9.78 21.35 -1.17
C ALA A 102 10.52 21.08 0.16
N SER A 103 10.07 20.08 0.92
CA SER A 103 10.75 19.59 2.12
C SER A 103 11.86 18.57 1.84
N GLU A 104 11.95 18.04 0.60
CA GLU A 104 12.97 17.05 0.23
C GLU A 104 14.25 17.77 -0.20
N PRO A 105 15.38 17.55 0.47
CA PRO A 105 16.67 18.14 0.08
C PRO A 105 17.03 17.77 -1.37
N GLY A 106 17.29 18.77 -2.20
CA GLY A 106 17.71 18.57 -3.59
C GLY A 106 16.60 18.46 -4.63
N ALA A 107 15.31 18.43 -4.25
CA ALA A 107 14.19 18.35 -5.20
C ALA A 107 14.08 19.58 -6.13
N ALA A 108 14.56 20.75 -5.70
CA ALA A 108 14.45 22.01 -6.44
C ALA A 108 15.16 21.99 -7.80
N ASN A 109 16.19 21.17 -7.99
CA ASN A 109 17.02 21.12 -9.20
C ASN A 109 16.75 19.88 -10.08
N VAL A 110 15.77 19.04 -9.73
CA VAL A 110 15.47 17.82 -10.47
C VAL A 110 14.32 18.06 -11.44
N PRO A 111 14.43 17.68 -12.72
CA PRO A 111 13.33 17.78 -13.67
C PRO A 111 12.09 17.02 -13.17
N MET A 112 10.89 17.63 -13.33
CA MET A 112 9.63 17.05 -12.89
C MET A 112 9.41 15.62 -13.40
N SER A 113 9.83 15.34 -14.64
CA SER A 113 9.73 13.98 -15.23
C SER A 113 10.51 12.94 -14.46
N ARG A 114 11.69 13.27 -13.93
CA ARG A 114 12.47 12.37 -13.09
C ARG A 114 11.85 12.16 -11.72
N ILE A 115 11.26 13.21 -11.16
CA ILE A 115 10.55 13.13 -9.88
C ILE A 115 9.33 12.22 -10.02
N ILE A 116 8.53 12.40 -11.06
CA ILE A 116 7.37 11.54 -11.32
C ILE A 116 7.79 10.09 -11.55
N LEU A 117 8.84 9.87 -12.34
CA LEU A 117 9.35 8.52 -12.60
C LEU A 117 9.89 7.86 -11.32
N GLY A 118 10.64 8.61 -10.51
CA GLY A 118 11.16 8.12 -9.22
C GLY A 118 10.04 7.80 -8.23
N ALA A 119 9.03 8.66 -8.12
CA ALA A 119 7.87 8.42 -7.28
C ALA A 119 7.06 7.20 -7.75
N PHE A 120 6.88 7.06 -9.08
CA PHE A 120 6.23 5.89 -9.67
C PHE A 120 6.99 4.61 -9.34
N LEU A 121 8.26 4.52 -9.71
CA LEU A 121 9.06 3.31 -9.51
C LEU A 121 9.23 3.00 -8.02
N GLY A 122 9.56 4.01 -7.22
CA GLY A 122 9.78 3.83 -5.78
C GLY A 122 8.50 3.36 -5.08
N PHE A 123 7.41 4.10 -5.19
CA PHE A 123 6.17 3.76 -4.52
C PHE A 123 5.58 2.44 -5.02
N PHE A 124 5.52 2.24 -6.33
CA PHE A 124 4.94 1.05 -6.94
C PHE A 124 5.72 -0.21 -6.55
N ILE A 125 7.05 -0.19 -6.74
CA ILE A 125 7.90 -1.35 -6.44
C ILE A 125 7.90 -1.65 -4.94
N LEU A 126 8.08 -0.63 -4.08
CA LEU A 126 8.12 -0.85 -2.64
C LEU A 126 6.78 -1.36 -2.11
N SER A 127 5.64 -0.81 -2.59
CA SER A 127 4.32 -1.28 -2.19
C SER A 127 4.08 -2.75 -2.59
N LEU A 128 4.59 -3.18 -3.75
CA LEU A 128 4.50 -4.58 -4.18
C LEU A 128 5.42 -5.49 -3.36
N LEU A 129 6.65 -5.06 -3.08
CA LEU A 129 7.60 -5.85 -2.28
C LEU A 129 7.08 -6.08 -0.86
N PHE A 130 6.66 -5.01 -0.17
CA PHE A 130 6.05 -5.14 1.16
C PHE A 130 4.77 -5.98 1.09
N GLY A 131 3.94 -5.76 0.09
CA GLY A 131 2.73 -6.54 -0.13
C GLY A 131 3.00 -8.02 -0.34
N LEU A 132 4.05 -8.38 -1.08
CA LEU A 132 4.48 -9.77 -1.26
C LEU A 132 4.92 -10.39 0.08
N VAL A 133 5.74 -9.68 0.85
CA VAL A 133 6.20 -10.12 2.18
C VAL A 133 5.01 -10.35 3.11
N TYR A 134 4.11 -9.36 3.22
CA TYR A 134 2.93 -9.47 4.09
C TYR A 134 1.99 -10.57 3.65
N SER A 135 1.76 -10.70 2.34
CA SER A 135 0.90 -11.76 1.78
C SER A 135 1.48 -13.14 2.05
N THR A 136 2.80 -13.30 1.95
CA THR A 136 3.49 -14.57 2.24
C THR A 136 3.34 -14.96 3.70
N VAL A 137 3.67 -14.02 4.60
CA VAL A 137 3.58 -14.24 6.05
C VAL A 137 2.14 -14.57 6.47
N LEU A 138 1.19 -13.73 6.08
CA LEU A 138 -0.22 -13.91 6.44
C LEU A 138 -0.81 -15.19 5.84
N SER A 139 -0.48 -15.50 4.59
CA SER A 139 -0.95 -16.74 3.95
C SER A 139 -0.40 -17.98 4.62
N PHE A 140 0.85 -17.93 5.11
CA PHE A 140 1.44 -19.04 5.84
C PHE A 140 0.71 -19.30 7.16
N PHE A 141 0.37 -18.25 7.92
CA PHE A 141 -0.33 -18.39 9.20
C PHE A 141 -1.83 -18.72 9.05
N LEU A 142 -2.48 -18.24 8.01
CA LEU A 142 -3.92 -18.42 7.79
C LEU A 142 -4.26 -19.65 6.94
N ALA A 143 -3.27 -20.23 6.25
CA ALA A 143 -3.51 -21.36 5.38
C ALA A 143 -3.99 -22.61 6.13
N LYS A 144 -4.88 -23.34 5.48
CA LYS A 144 -5.21 -24.71 5.87
C LYS A 144 -3.95 -25.57 5.71
N ARG A 145 -3.52 -26.23 6.79
CA ARG A 145 -2.50 -27.28 6.68
C ARG A 145 -3.10 -28.37 5.81
N ARG A 146 -2.39 -28.81 4.77
CA ARG A 146 -2.72 -30.08 4.12
C ARG A 146 -2.63 -31.14 5.21
N SER A 147 -3.77 -31.68 5.63
CA SER A 147 -3.76 -32.96 6.30
C SER A 147 -3.07 -33.92 5.30
N GLU A 148 -1.98 -34.53 5.71
CA GLU A 148 -1.44 -35.70 5.05
C GLU A 148 -2.53 -36.77 5.15
N GLU A 149 -3.46 -36.76 4.24
CA GLU A 149 -4.29 -37.92 3.92
C GLU A 149 -3.36 -38.84 3.14
N ALA A 150 -2.64 -39.65 3.90
CA ALA A 150 -2.01 -40.88 3.43
C ALA A 150 -3.12 -41.94 3.20
#